data_3c8f4812ba28989a0f2cf6f1fe525002
#
_entry.id   3c8f4812ba28989a0f2cf6f1fe525002
#
_cell.length_a   1.000
_cell.length_b   1.000
_cell.length_c   1.000
_cell.angle_alpha   90.00
_cell.angle_beta   90.00
_cell.angle_gamma   90.00
#
_symmetry.space_group_name_H-M   'P 1'
#
loop_
_entity.id
_entity.type
_entity.pdbx_description
1 polymer ?
#
loop_
_entity_poly.entity_id
_entity_poly.type
_entity_poly.pdbx_seq_one_letter_code
_entity_poly.pdbx_strand_id
1 'polypeptide(L)'
;MNKNENYIMLNGKKIPLTDEQVKLIQSDVPEKSPFDRAHHGGTYFSVISNFELNENCECSSHLDDKIFNSSNYCTDKNIMRQHALHMQLNNLLWRYSMTHSGDSIDWNDRNKTKVVIYYNAALDKFGCSRCVLFKYFGDVPFDSEETAKAAIEEIVKPFIAEHPDFDLTKM
;
A
#
# COMPACT_ATOMS: atom_id res chain seq x y z
N MET A 1 41.05 0.42 16.57
CA MET A 1 39.58 0.35 16.52
C MET A 1 39.06 1.63 17.16
N ASN A 2 38.58 2.61 16.33
CA ASN A 2 37.96 3.81 16.89
C ASN A 2 36.59 3.42 17.47
N LYS A 3 36.47 3.46 18.81
CA LYS A 3 35.15 3.44 19.43
C LYS A 3 34.43 4.72 18.98
N ASN A 4 33.34 4.59 18.28
CA ASN A 4 32.40 5.70 18.07
C ASN A 4 31.90 6.13 19.46
N GLU A 5 32.46 7.20 20.00
CA GLU A 5 31.97 7.79 21.26
C GLU A 5 30.71 8.58 20.96
N ASN A 6 29.57 8.12 21.46
CA ASN A 6 28.33 8.87 21.40
C ASN A 6 28.42 10.11 22.27
N TYR A 7 28.02 11.27 21.77
CA TYR A 7 28.05 12.53 22.50
C TYR A 7 26.90 13.45 22.11
N ILE A 8 26.55 14.37 23.00
CA ILE A 8 25.68 15.51 22.68
C ILE A 8 26.49 16.80 22.65
N MET A 9 26.02 17.77 21.88
CA MET A 9 26.58 19.13 21.86
C MET A 9 25.69 20.02 22.72
N LEU A 10 26.24 20.55 23.82
CA LEU A 10 25.57 21.52 24.68
C LEU A 10 26.44 22.77 24.81
N ASN A 11 25.92 23.93 24.41
CA ASN A 11 26.61 25.21 24.41
C ASN A 11 28.02 25.14 23.76
N GLY A 12 28.16 24.42 22.67
CA GLY A 12 29.42 24.26 21.93
C GLY A 12 30.42 23.28 22.57
N LYS A 13 30.06 22.59 23.63
CA LYS A 13 30.89 21.57 24.26
C LYS A 13 30.37 20.18 23.96
N LYS A 14 31.31 19.26 23.63
CA LYS A 14 31.01 17.84 23.50
C LYS A 14 30.89 17.21 24.91
N ILE A 15 29.73 16.60 25.17
CA ILE A 15 29.47 15.85 26.39
C ILE A 15 29.29 14.38 25.99
N PRO A 16 30.21 13.48 26.41
CA PRO A 16 30.10 12.06 26.11
C PRO A 16 28.88 11.47 26.82
N LEU A 17 28.21 10.53 26.16
CA LEU A 17 27.06 9.81 26.71
C LEU A 17 27.49 8.41 27.14
N THR A 18 26.95 7.96 28.27
CA THR A 18 27.05 6.57 28.68
C THR A 18 26.14 5.69 27.83
N ASP A 19 26.41 4.39 27.73
CA ASP A 19 25.57 3.44 26.99
C ASP A 19 24.11 3.42 27.48
N GLU A 20 23.91 3.65 28.79
CA GLU A 20 22.57 3.75 29.39
C GLU A 20 21.85 5.02 28.94
N GLN A 21 22.54 6.15 28.88
CA GLN A 21 21.99 7.41 28.38
C GLN A 21 21.65 7.33 26.89
N VAL A 22 22.49 6.67 26.08
CA VAL A 22 22.21 6.41 24.67
C VAL A 22 20.97 5.57 24.52
N LYS A 23 20.82 4.49 25.29
CA LYS A 23 19.62 3.64 25.27
C LYS A 23 18.35 4.41 25.66
N LEU A 24 18.42 5.24 26.71
CA LEU A 24 17.30 6.09 27.13
C LEU A 24 16.88 7.06 26.02
N ILE A 25 17.83 7.74 25.41
CA ILE A 25 17.55 8.68 24.32
C ILE A 25 16.96 7.93 23.11
N GLN A 26 17.48 6.75 22.80
CA GLN A 26 16.96 5.91 21.71
C GLN A 26 15.56 5.34 21.98
N SER A 27 15.23 5.03 23.26
CA SER A 27 13.89 4.55 23.62
C SER A 27 12.82 5.63 23.54
N ASP A 28 13.21 6.90 23.71
CA ASP A 28 12.30 8.04 23.67
C ASP A 28 12.13 8.62 22.23
N VAL A 29 12.94 8.16 21.27
CA VAL A 29 12.74 8.51 19.86
C VAL A 29 11.64 7.61 19.31
N PRO A 30 10.49 8.17 18.90
CA PRO A 30 9.43 7.38 18.31
C PRO A 30 9.97 6.62 17.09
N GLU A 31 9.65 5.35 16.99
CA GLU A 31 10.01 4.52 15.85
C GLU A 31 9.43 5.16 14.59
N LYS A 32 10.29 5.46 13.61
CA LYS A 32 9.84 6.10 12.38
C LYS A 32 8.91 5.17 11.62
N SER A 33 7.76 5.69 11.28
CA SER A 33 6.85 5.02 10.37
C SER A 33 7.51 4.88 8.98
N PRO A 34 7.27 3.79 8.25
CA PRO A 34 7.72 3.69 6.87
C PRO A 34 7.10 4.75 5.95
N PHE A 35 6.07 5.45 6.41
CA PHE A 35 5.42 6.56 5.71
C PHE A 35 5.95 7.94 6.14
N ASP A 36 6.86 8.00 7.11
CA ASP A 36 7.55 9.24 7.45
C ASP A 36 8.56 9.61 6.37
N ARG A 37 8.76 10.90 6.20
CA ARG A 37 9.75 11.39 5.23
C ARG A 37 11.16 10.93 5.60
N ALA A 38 11.89 10.38 4.64
CA ALA A 38 13.29 10.02 4.80
C ALA A 38 14.13 11.27 5.10
N HIS A 39 15.29 11.10 5.75
CA HIS A 39 16.26 12.18 5.88
C HIS A 39 16.87 12.51 4.51
N HIS A 40 17.42 13.70 4.37
CA HIS A 40 18.12 14.09 3.15
C HIS A 40 19.25 13.09 2.81
N GLY A 41 19.27 12.59 1.59
CA GLY A 41 20.15 11.49 1.14
C GLY A 41 19.63 10.08 1.48
N GLY A 42 18.49 9.96 2.16
CA GLY A 42 17.85 8.67 2.44
C GLY A 42 17.06 8.14 1.25
N THR A 43 16.87 6.82 1.22
CA THR A 43 16.11 6.15 0.14
C THR A 43 14.62 6.09 0.46
N TYR A 44 13.81 6.29 -0.56
CA TYR A 44 12.37 6.02 -0.54
C TYR A 44 11.91 5.37 -1.85
N PHE A 45 10.74 4.76 -1.83
CA PHE A 45 10.11 4.07 -2.97
C PHE A 45 8.80 4.75 -3.33
N SER A 46 8.52 4.79 -4.63
CA SER A 46 7.25 5.26 -5.17
C SER A 46 6.79 4.35 -6.30
N VAL A 47 5.49 4.36 -6.59
CA VAL A 47 4.90 3.62 -7.71
C VAL A 47 4.84 4.52 -8.94
N ILE A 48 5.30 4.04 -10.08
CA ILE A 48 5.18 4.73 -11.37
C ILE A 48 4.00 4.21 -12.19
N SER A 49 3.78 4.79 -13.37
CA SER A 49 2.58 4.60 -14.19
C SER A 49 2.27 3.15 -14.62
N ASN A 50 3.26 2.27 -14.64
CA ASN A 50 3.13 0.85 -14.98
C ASN A 50 3.09 -0.07 -13.73
N PHE A 51 2.87 0.50 -12.54
CA PHE A 51 2.89 -0.20 -11.23
C PHE A 51 4.26 -0.76 -10.82
N GLU A 52 5.32 -0.39 -11.49
CA GLU A 52 6.68 -0.67 -11.06
C GLU A 52 7.10 0.26 -9.94
N LEU A 53 8.04 -0.20 -9.12
CA LEU A 53 8.65 0.62 -8.09
C LEU A 53 9.78 1.45 -8.68
N ASN A 54 9.80 2.73 -8.32
CA ASN A 54 10.93 3.59 -8.50
C ASN A 54 11.64 3.81 -7.16
N GLU A 55 12.93 3.56 -7.13
CA GLU A 55 13.79 3.85 -5.99
C GLU A 55 14.37 5.26 -6.15
N ASN A 56 14.13 6.10 -5.15
CA ASN A 56 14.47 7.52 -5.18
C ASN A 56 15.39 7.87 -4.00
N CYS A 57 16.15 8.93 -4.17
CA CYS A 57 16.91 9.57 -3.11
C CYS A 57 16.20 10.84 -2.66
N GLU A 58 15.97 10.99 -1.36
CA GLU A 58 15.37 12.19 -0.78
C GLU A 58 16.35 13.35 -0.85
N CYS A 59 16.07 14.31 -1.71
CA CYS A 59 16.89 15.52 -1.92
C CYS A 59 16.18 16.80 -1.48
N SER A 60 15.02 16.68 -0.83
CA SER A 60 14.14 17.79 -0.47
C SER A 60 13.75 18.65 -1.68
N SER A 61 13.63 18.00 -2.84
CA SER A 61 13.23 18.65 -4.08
C SER A 61 11.72 18.83 -4.15
N HIS A 62 11.28 19.71 -5.04
CA HIS A 62 9.84 19.87 -5.32
C HIS A 62 9.18 18.58 -5.84
N LEU A 63 9.94 17.70 -6.50
CA LEU A 63 9.44 16.39 -6.93
C LEU A 63 9.21 15.48 -5.71
N ASP A 64 10.16 15.43 -4.76
CA ASP A 64 10.02 14.67 -3.53
C ASP A 64 8.81 15.15 -2.73
N ASP A 65 8.59 16.46 -2.67
CA ASP A 65 7.40 17.05 -2.02
C ASP A 65 6.10 16.59 -2.67
N LYS A 66 6.04 16.56 -4.01
CA LYS A 66 4.86 16.08 -4.73
C LYS A 66 4.59 14.60 -4.47
N ILE A 67 5.62 13.77 -4.52
CA ILE A 67 5.51 12.33 -4.30
C ILE A 67 5.04 12.06 -2.86
N PHE A 68 5.65 12.73 -1.87
CA PHE A 68 5.27 12.62 -0.47
C PHE A 68 3.82 13.06 -0.22
N ASN A 69 3.44 14.24 -0.72
CA ASN A 69 2.10 14.78 -0.52
C ASN A 69 1.00 14.00 -1.28
N SER A 70 1.36 13.25 -2.32
CA SER A 70 0.42 12.36 -3.02
C SER A 70 0.24 11.01 -2.34
N SER A 71 0.86 10.78 -1.18
CA SER A 71 0.89 9.49 -0.47
C SER A 71 1.50 8.34 -1.29
N ASN A 72 2.28 8.67 -2.32
CA ASN A 72 3.02 7.71 -3.15
C ASN A 72 4.48 7.62 -2.70
N TYR A 73 4.71 7.51 -1.39
CA TYR A 73 6.01 7.60 -0.74
C TYR A 73 6.10 6.60 0.40
N CYS A 74 7.12 5.75 0.41
CA CYS A 74 7.35 4.81 1.49
C CYS A 74 8.85 4.47 1.59
N THR A 75 9.39 4.41 2.79
CA THR A 75 10.79 4.02 3.03
C THR A 75 10.97 2.50 3.09
N ASP A 76 9.88 1.74 3.15
CA ASP A 76 9.89 0.28 3.08
C ASP A 76 9.50 -0.20 1.68
N LYS A 77 10.43 -0.87 1.00
CA LYS A 77 10.26 -1.40 -0.35
C LYS A 77 9.15 -2.44 -0.44
N ASN A 78 9.04 -3.30 0.57
CA ASN A 78 8.08 -4.41 0.54
C ASN A 78 6.65 -3.88 0.71
N ILE A 79 6.45 -2.92 1.62
CA ILE A 79 5.15 -2.26 1.79
C ILE A 79 4.74 -1.56 0.48
N MET A 80 5.65 -0.81 -0.14
CA MET A 80 5.35 -0.13 -1.40
C MET A 80 5.10 -1.13 -2.55
N ARG A 81 5.80 -2.27 -2.56
CA ARG A 81 5.55 -3.34 -3.53
C ARG A 81 4.16 -3.94 -3.38
N GLN A 82 3.72 -4.24 -2.15
CA GLN A 82 2.36 -4.72 -1.91
C GLN A 82 1.32 -3.69 -2.36
N HIS A 83 1.53 -2.43 -2.03
CA HIS A 83 0.64 -1.35 -2.47
C HIS A 83 0.54 -1.27 -4.01
N ALA A 84 1.64 -1.35 -4.73
CA ALA A 84 1.66 -1.36 -6.20
C ALA A 84 0.85 -2.53 -6.78
N LEU A 85 1.01 -3.73 -6.25
CA LEU A 85 0.29 -4.93 -6.68
C LEU A 85 -1.21 -4.82 -6.41
N HIS A 86 -1.61 -4.30 -5.25
CA HIS A 86 -3.02 -4.04 -4.95
C HIS A 86 -3.63 -3.02 -5.92
N MET A 87 -2.95 -1.92 -6.20
CA MET A 87 -3.40 -0.94 -7.19
C MET A 87 -3.57 -1.56 -8.56
N GLN A 88 -2.62 -2.38 -8.99
CA GLN A 88 -2.65 -3.05 -10.29
C GLN A 88 -3.83 -4.01 -10.39
N LEU A 89 -4.01 -4.90 -9.41
CA LEU A 89 -5.13 -5.83 -9.35
C LEU A 89 -6.48 -5.09 -9.33
N ASN A 90 -6.61 -4.05 -8.52
CA ASN A 90 -7.84 -3.26 -8.46
C ASN A 90 -8.18 -2.59 -9.80
N ASN A 91 -7.18 -2.08 -10.51
CA ASN A 91 -7.38 -1.51 -11.84
C ASN A 91 -7.79 -2.56 -12.90
N LEU A 92 -7.23 -3.77 -12.82
CA LEU A 92 -7.63 -4.88 -13.69
C LEU A 92 -9.08 -5.29 -13.42
N LEU A 93 -9.46 -5.44 -12.15
CA LEU A 93 -10.83 -5.75 -11.75
C LEU A 93 -11.81 -4.64 -12.15
N TRP A 94 -11.44 -3.37 -11.96
CA TRP A 94 -12.25 -2.24 -12.38
C TRP A 94 -12.50 -2.25 -13.90
N ARG A 95 -11.47 -2.47 -14.71
CA ARG A 95 -11.60 -2.61 -16.16
C ARG A 95 -12.50 -3.77 -16.54
N TYR A 96 -12.32 -4.92 -15.90
CA TYR A 96 -13.15 -6.09 -16.14
C TYR A 96 -14.62 -5.81 -15.82
N SER A 97 -14.88 -5.21 -14.65
CA SER A 97 -16.23 -4.82 -14.25
C SER A 97 -16.87 -3.84 -15.26
N MET A 98 -16.16 -2.79 -15.64
CA MET A 98 -16.68 -1.81 -16.61
C MET A 98 -16.96 -2.43 -17.98
N THR A 99 -16.18 -3.44 -18.39
CA THR A 99 -16.37 -4.12 -19.68
C THR A 99 -17.56 -5.07 -19.66
N HIS A 100 -17.80 -5.77 -18.53
CA HIS A 100 -18.79 -6.86 -18.46
C HIS A 100 -20.08 -6.46 -17.74
N SER A 101 -20.02 -5.52 -16.81
CA SER A 101 -21.18 -5.03 -16.07
C SER A 101 -21.68 -3.66 -16.56
N GLY A 102 -20.77 -2.81 -17.06
CA GLY A 102 -21.07 -1.53 -17.70
C GLY A 102 -22.06 -0.67 -16.91
N ASP A 103 -23.04 -0.13 -17.63
CA ASP A 103 -24.09 0.74 -17.07
C ASP A 103 -25.13 0.00 -16.21
N SER A 104 -25.01 -1.33 -16.05
CA SER A 104 -25.89 -2.08 -15.15
C SER A 104 -25.65 -1.79 -13.67
N ILE A 105 -24.46 -1.24 -13.31
CA ILE A 105 -24.12 -0.87 -11.93
C ILE A 105 -24.61 0.55 -11.64
N ASP A 106 -25.81 0.64 -11.10
CA ASP A 106 -26.37 1.90 -10.61
C ASP A 106 -26.54 1.86 -9.08
N TRP A 107 -25.75 2.68 -8.37
CA TRP A 107 -25.81 2.77 -6.91
C TRP A 107 -27.06 3.50 -6.40
N ASN A 108 -27.77 4.24 -7.25
CA ASN A 108 -29.02 4.91 -6.90
C ASN A 108 -30.21 3.95 -6.98
N ASP A 109 -30.10 2.89 -7.80
CA ASP A 109 -31.13 1.86 -7.90
C ASP A 109 -30.95 0.81 -6.79
N ARG A 110 -31.81 0.89 -5.78
CA ARG A 110 -31.83 -0.04 -4.64
C ARG A 110 -32.32 -1.44 -4.99
N ASN A 111 -32.95 -1.62 -6.16
CA ASN A 111 -33.45 -2.93 -6.60
C ASN A 111 -32.36 -3.71 -7.35
N LYS A 112 -31.32 -3.03 -7.84
CA LYS A 112 -30.20 -3.69 -8.49
C LYS A 112 -29.20 -4.22 -7.48
N THR A 113 -28.97 -5.50 -7.49
CA THR A 113 -27.93 -6.16 -6.70
C THR A 113 -26.55 -5.75 -7.23
N LYS A 114 -25.63 -5.42 -6.36
CA LYS A 114 -24.22 -5.24 -6.65
C LYS A 114 -23.48 -6.36 -5.93
N VAL A 115 -22.48 -6.90 -6.58
CA VAL A 115 -21.67 -7.99 -6.03
C VAL A 115 -20.23 -7.51 -5.91
N VAL A 116 -19.57 -7.81 -4.81
CA VAL A 116 -18.16 -7.53 -4.58
C VAL A 116 -17.40 -8.82 -4.31
N ILE A 117 -16.16 -8.86 -4.73
CA ILE A 117 -15.26 -9.97 -4.44
C ILE A 117 -14.62 -9.71 -3.08
N TYR A 118 -14.49 -10.75 -2.25
CA TYR A 118 -13.74 -10.71 -1.01
C TYR A 118 -12.80 -11.92 -0.90
N TYR A 119 -11.74 -11.78 -0.13
CA TYR A 119 -10.86 -12.86 0.25
C TYR A 119 -11.11 -13.25 1.70
N ASN A 120 -11.36 -14.55 1.94
CA ASN A 120 -11.50 -15.11 3.28
C ASN A 120 -10.16 -15.75 3.69
N ALA A 121 -9.39 -15.03 4.50
CA ALA A 121 -8.07 -15.48 4.93
C ALA A 121 -8.10 -16.77 5.80
N ALA A 122 -9.19 -17.01 6.52
CA ALA A 122 -9.34 -18.23 7.35
C ALA A 122 -9.56 -19.49 6.51
N LEU A 123 -10.13 -19.35 5.32
CA LEU A 123 -10.43 -20.45 4.42
C LEU A 123 -9.52 -20.50 3.19
N ASP A 124 -8.65 -19.51 3.05
CA ASP A 124 -7.81 -19.29 1.86
C ASP A 124 -8.63 -19.35 0.56
N LYS A 125 -9.72 -18.59 0.52
CA LYS A 125 -10.66 -18.64 -0.60
C LYS A 125 -11.24 -17.28 -0.93
N PHE A 126 -11.41 -17.04 -2.24
CA PHE A 126 -12.22 -15.94 -2.73
C PHE A 126 -13.69 -16.30 -2.68
N GLY A 127 -14.51 -15.30 -2.39
CA GLY A 127 -15.96 -15.39 -2.40
C GLY A 127 -16.58 -14.13 -2.96
N CYS A 128 -17.89 -14.16 -3.14
CA CYS A 128 -18.69 -13.05 -3.61
C CYS A 128 -19.73 -12.68 -2.56
N SER A 129 -19.90 -11.38 -2.30
CA SER A 129 -20.90 -10.86 -1.38
C SER A 129 -21.83 -9.90 -2.11
N ARG A 130 -23.13 -10.01 -1.84
CA ARG A 130 -24.14 -9.11 -2.41
C ARG A 130 -24.24 -7.85 -1.56
N CYS A 131 -24.11 -6.70 -2.21
CA CYS A 131 -24.30 -5.38 -1.64
C CYS A 131 -25.45 -4.68 -2.34
N VAL A 132 -26.41 -4.18 -1.58
CA VAL A 132 -27.54 -3.43 -2.16
C VAL A 132 -27.49 -1.96 -1.75
N LEU A 133 -27.11 -1.68 -0.50
CA LEU A 133 -27.20 -0.37 0.11
C LEU A 133 -25.85 0.28 0.43
N PHE A 134 -24.79 -0.52 0.54
CA PHE A 134 -23.49 -0.03 0.99
C PHE A 134 -22.49 -0.08 -0.13
N LYS A 135 -21.80 1.03 -0.37
CA LYS A 135 -20.63 1.14 -1.22
C LYS A 135 -19.42 1.30 -0.31
N TYR A 136 -18.56 0.31 -0.30
CA TYR A 136 -17.28 0.42 0.39
C TYR A 136 -16.27 1.15 -0.52
N PHE A 137 -15.41 1.97 0.07
CA PHE A 137 -14.35 2.63 -0.68
C PHE A 137 -13.30 1.59 -1.11
N GLY A 138 -12.91 1.63 -2.37
CA GLY A 138 -11.95 0.69 -2.96
C GLY A 138 -12.56 -0.58 -3.54
N ASP A 139 -13.81 -0.91 -3.23
CA ASP A 139 -14.47 -2.07 -3.80
C ASP A 139 -14.80 -1.87 -5.28
N VAL A 140 -14.55 -2.89 -6.06
CA VAL A 140 -15.00 -3.00 -7.46
C VAL A 140 -16.29 -3.77 -7.51
N PRO A 141 -17.42 -3.14 -7.85
CA PRO A 141 -18.70 -3.81 -7.94
C PRO A 141 -18.88 -4.53 -9.29
N PHE A 142 -19.63 -5.62 -9.26
CA PHE A 142 -20.11 -6.37 -10.41
C PHE A 142 -21.64 -6.41 -10.40
N ASP A 143 -22.24 -6.60 -11.56
CA ASP A 143 -23.71 -6.67 -11.71
C ASP A 143 -24.30 -8.00 -11.28
N SER A 144 -23.50 -9.07 -11.29
CA SER A 144 -23.92 -10.41 -10.96
C SER A 144 -22.82 -11.22 -10.24
N GLU A 145 -23.25 -12.29 -9.60
CA GLU A 145 -22.32 -13.25 -8.97
C GLU A 145 -21.55 -14.04 -10.04
N GLU A 146 -22.16 -14.28 -11.16
CA GLU A 146 -21.55 -14.94 -12.32
C GLU A 146 -20.39 -14.12 -12.88
N THR A 147 -20.58 -12.81 -13.09
CA THR A 147 -19.54 -11.89 -13.55
C THR A 147 -18.41 -11.76 -12.53
N ALA A 148 -18.74 -11.68 -11.23
CA ALA A 148 -17.75 -11.62 -10.18
C ALA A 148 -16.92 -12.92 -10.09
N LYS A 149 -17.55 -14.11 -10.22
CA LYS A 149 -16.84 -15.40 -10.27
C LYS A 149 -15.93 -15.53 -11.49
N ALA A 150 -16.40 -15.09 -12.65
CA ALA A 150 -15.57 -15.07 -13.86
C ALA A 150 -14.34 -14.16 -13.67
N ALA A 151 -14.50 -12.98 -13.05
CA ALA A 151 -13.38 -12.11 -12.72
C ALA A 151 -12.38 -12.76 -11.75
N ILE A 152 -12.81 -13.58 -10.79
CA ILE A 152 -11.90 -14.34 -9.92
C ILE A 152 -11.06 -15.30 -10.77
N GLU A 153 -11.67 -16.05 -11.67
CA GLU A 153 -10.97 -17.05 -12.49
C GLU A 153 -10.05 -16.41 -13.55
N GLU A 154 -10.50 -15.35 -14.20
CA GLU A 154 -9.82 -14.75 -15.35
C GLU A 154 -8.81 -13.66 -14.98
N ILE A 155 -8.98 -13.01 -13.84
CA ILE A 155 -8.14 -11.88 -13.41
C ILE A 155 -7.39 -12.21 -12.11
N VAL A 156 -8.13 -12.55 -11.01
CA VAL A 156 -7.52 -12.65 -9.69
C VAL A 156 -6.53 -13.80 -9.60
N LYS A 157 -6.95 -15.01 -9.99
CA LYS A 157 -6.10 -16.21 -9.90
C LYS A 157 -4.85 -16.13 -10.80
N PRO A 158 -4.95 -15.71 -12.09
CA PRO A 158 -3.78 -15.49 -12.92
C PRO A 158 -2.83 -14.44 -12.35
N PHE A 159 -3.38 -13.33 -11.87
CA PHE A 159 -2.57 -12.27 -11.26
C PHE A 159 -1.75 -12.77 -10.06
N ILE A 160 -2.37 -13.54 -9.15
CA ILE A 160 -1.66 -14.11 -7.99
C ILE A 160 -0.60 -15.12 -8.44
N ALA A 161 -0.88 -15.92 -9.47
CA ALA A 161 0.09 -16.86 -10.01
C ALA A 161 1.31 -16.17 -10.64
N GLU A 162 1.11 -15.00 -11.26
CA GLU A 162 2.19 -14.17 -11.83
C GLU A 162 2.97 -13.40 -10.75
N HIS A 163 2.37 -13.17 -9.59
CA HIS A 163 2.94 -12.38 -8.49
C HIS A 163 2.98 -13.18 -7.19
N PRO A 164 3.88 -14.18 -7.06
CA PRO A 164 3.94 -15.06 -5.89
C PRO A 164 4.38 -14.33 -4.60
N ASP A 165 4.91 -13.10 -4.72
CA ASP A 165 5.22 -12.19 -3.63
C ASP A 165 4.02 -11.37 -3.15
N PHE A 166 2.87 -11.48 -3.80
CA PHE A 166 1.66 -10.75 -3.44
C PHE A 166 0.98 -11.36 -2.22
N ASP A 167 0.86 -10.59 -1.15
CA ASP A 167 0.26 -11.01 0.11
C ASP A 167 -1.10 -10.34 0.32
N LEU A 168 -2.16 -11.10 0.07
CA LEU A 168 -3.57 -10.66 0.22
C LEU A 168 -3.96 -10.28 1.66
N THR A 169 -3.11 -10.60 2.65
CA THR A 169 -3.40 -10.35 4.07
C THR A 169 -2.71 -9.10 4.60
N LYS A 170 -1.81 -8.50 3.81
CA LYS A 170 -1.02 -7.33 4.21
C LYS A 170 -1.51 -6.05 3.55
N MET A 171 -2.68 -5.60 3.99
CA MET A 171 -3.15 -4.23 3.70
C MET A 171 -3.92 -3.66 4.86
#